data_06d2e80276fc7163adc412420060dd2d
#
_entry.id   06d2e80276fc7163adc412420060dd2d
#
_cell.length_a   1.000
_cell.length_b   1.000
_cell.length_c   1.000
_cell.angle_alpha   90.00
_cell.angle_beta   90.00
_cell.angle_gamma   90.00
#
_symmetry.space_group_name_H-M   'P 1'
#
loop_
_entity.id
_entity.type
_entity.pdbx_description
1 polymer ?
#
loop_
_entity_poly.entity_id
_entity_poly.type
_entity_poly.pdbx_seq_one_letter_code
_entity_poly.pdbx_strand_id
1 'polypeptide(L)'
;MKNLLTEEIKKALDALEVTDVEIEVTKPALAENGDFSTNIAMKLARTLKKNPMLIAEEIVSKIDNSSIKNIEIKAPGFINFFVSKDYLLENINKVLDEKERYGSSNIGNGQKINIEFVSANPTGILHLGNARGGAYGDSLARIMKFCGFDVTSEYYINDLGSQITNLGLSIIARYKEICGLPSEMPENGYYGKEIIAIAQKLYDEHKDTYLDKDLDYFKKLGTEEMVGHIFDDLKEY
;
A
#
# COMPACT_ATOMS: atom_id res chain seq x y z
N MET A 1 -1.89 22.97 5.82
CA MET A 1 -2.33 24.18 5.10
C MET A 1 -3.60 23.96 4.29
N LYS A 2 -3.68 22.99 3.37
CA LYS A 2 -4.89 22.77 2.56
C LYS A 2 -6.17 22.65 3.44
N ASN A 3 -6.14 21.79 4.46
CA ASN A 3 -7.29 21.63 5.38
C ASN A 3 -7.61 22.91 6.16
N LEU A 4 -6.59 23.64 6.62
CA LEU A 4 -6.78 24.93 7.28
C LEU A 4 -7.49 25.92 6.36
N LEU A 5 -7.04 26.09 5.13
CA LEU A 5 -7.69 26.97 4.16
C LEU A 5 -9.13 26.53 3.84
N THR A 6 -9.36 25.23 3.72
CA THR A 6 -10.72 24.69 3.50
C THR A 6 -11.63 25.05 4.68
N GLU A 7 -11.16 24.95 5.92
CA GLU A 7 -11.94 25.32 7.10
C GLU A 7 -12.18 26.84 7.20
N GLU A 8 -11.17 27.66 6.91
CA GLU A 8 -11.34 29.13 6.90
C GLU A 8 -12.34 29.57 5.82
N ILE A 9 -12.27 28.98 4.61
CA ILE A 9 -13.24 29.25 3.56
C ILE A 9 -14.64 28.78 4.01
N LYS A 10 -14.74 27.60 4.65
CA LYS A 10 -16.01 27.09 5.16
C LYS A 10 -16.63 28.04 6.20
N LYS A 11 -15.85 28.51 7.18
CA LYS A 11 -16.29 29.51 8.16
C LYS A 11 -16.77 30.80 7.48
N ALA A 12 -16.05 31.27 6.46
CA ALA A 12 -16.44 32.44 5.69
C ALA A 12 -17.76 32.23 4.95
N LEU A 13 -17.99 31.06 4.36
CA LEU A 13 -19.23 30.71 3.68
C LEU A 13 -20.40 30.56 4.67
N ASP A 14 -20.17 29.94 5.83
CA ASP A 14 -21.18 29.82 6.89
C ASP A 14 -21.63 31.22 7.36
N ALA A 15 -20.69 32.19 7.50
CA ALA A 15 -21.00 33.56 7.83
C ALA A 15 -21.75 34.32 6.73
N LEU A 16 -21.74 33.82 5.51
CA LEU A 16 -22.51 34.33 4.36
C LEU A 16 -23.78 33.52 4.11
N GLU A 17 -24.17 32.62 5.04
CA GLU A 17 -25.34 31.74 4.96
C GLU A 17 -25.31 30.79 3.73
N VAL A 18 -24.12 30.42 3.27
CA VAL A 18 -23.94 29.51 2.14
C VAL A 18 -23.51 28.13 2.66
N THR A 19 -24.39 27.15 2.47
CA THR A 19 -24.18 25.74 2.86
C THR A 19 -24.13 24.83 1.64
N ASP A 20 -23.73 23.57 1.86
CA ASP A 20 -23.76 22.47 0.86
C ASP A 20 -22.94 22.73 -0.41
N VAL A 21 -21.75 23.31 -0.24
CA VAL A 21 -20.80 23.56 -1.34
C VAL A 21 -19.51 22.81 -1.12
N GLU A 22 -19.06 22.09 -2.15
CA GLU A 22 -17.76 21.46 -2.16
C GLU A 22 -16.65 22.49 -2.35
N ILE A 23 -15.82 22.66 -1.32
CA ILE A 23 -14.68 23.57 -1.32
C ILE A 23 -13.47 22.85 -1.86
N GLU A 24 -12.93 23.30 -2.97
CA GLU A 24 -11.73 22.79 -3.56
C GLU A 24 -10.58 23.79 -3.40
N VAL A 25 -9.48 23.36 -2.75
CA VAL A 25 -8.25 24.12 -2.60
C VAL A 25 -7.14 23.36 -3.32
N THR A 26 -6.52 23.98 -4.33
CA THR A 26 -5.49 23.38 -5.17
C THR A 26 -4.20 24.20 -5.15
N LYS A 27 -3.08 23.59 -5.56
CA LYS A 27 -1.85 24.32 -5.83
C LYS A 27 -1.95 24.89 -7.25
N PRO A 28 -1.78 26.21 -7.44
CA PRO A 28 -1.83 26.82 -8.75
C PRO A 28 -0.63 26.38 -9.63
N ALA A 29 -0.83 26.35 -10.94
CA ALA A 29 0.22 25.95 -11.88
C ALA A 29 1.37 26.97 -11.94
N LEU A 30 1.07 28.25 -11.72
CA LEU A 30 2.05 29.35 -11.75
C LEU A 30 2.29 29.85 -10.32
N ALA A 31 3.55 29.93 -9.90
CA ALA A 31 3.94 30.37 -8.56
C ALA A 31 3.51 31.82 -8.24
N GLU A 32 3.36 32.66 -9.24
CA GLU A 32 2.84 34.03 -9.10
C GLU A 32 1.38 34.10 -8.64
N ASN A 33 0.65 32.98 -8.71
CA ASN A 33 -0.73 32.84 -8.24
C ASN A 33 -0.79 32.32 -6.80
N GLY A 34 0.32 32.40 -6.05
CA GLY A 34 0.38 31.99 -4.66
C GLY A 34 0.69 30.52 -4.43
N ASP A 35 0.61 30.11 -3.17
CA ASP A 35 0.87 28.73 -2.75
C ASP A 35 -0.35 27.82 -2.91
N PHE A 36 -1.55 28.41 -2.73
CA PHE A 36 -2.83 27.72 -2.89
C PHE A 36 -3.85 28.64 -3.57
N SER A 37 -4.83 28.05 -4.24
CA SER A 37 -5.91 28.74 -4.93
C SER A 37 -7.23 27.99 -4.81
N THR A 38 -8.32 28.76 -4.83
CA THR A 38 -9.67 28.20 -4.94
C THR A 38 -10.51 28.95 -5.98
N ASN A 39 -11.42 28.24 -6.62
CA ASN A 39 -12.40 28.78 -7.57
C ASN A 39 -13.79 28.88 -6.98
N ILE A 40 -13.92 28.81 -5.65
CA ILE A 40 -15.21 28.72 -4.96
C ILE A 40 -16.17 29.86 -5.31
N ALA A 41 -15.68 31.09 -5.46
CA ALA A 41 -16.49 32.23 -5.83
C ALA A 41 -17.14 32.08 -7.22
N MET A 42 -16.44 31.46 -8.17
CA MET A 42 -17.00 31.15 -9.50
C MET A 42 -18.06 30.04 -9.42
N LYS A 43 -17.83 29.00 -8.59
CA LYS A 43 -18.82 27.95 -8.36
C LYS A 43 -20.13 28.53 -7.79
N LEU A 44 -20.03 29.52 -6.90
CA LEU A 44 -21.15 30.16 -6.23
C LEU A 44 -21.87 31.23 -7.07
N ALA A 45 -21.25 31.76 -8.11
CA ALA A 45 -21.79 32.87 -8.90
C ALA A 45 -23.18 32.61 -9.46
N ARG A 46 -23.43 31.38 -9.93
CA ARG A 46 -24.73 30.96 -10.46
C ARG A 46 -25.79 30.85 -9.38
N THR A 47 -25.43 30.28 -8.24
CA THR A 47 -26.37 30.07 -7.11
C THR A 47 -26.74 31.39 -6.46
N LEU A 48 -25.75 32.26 -6.21
CA LEU A 48 -25.96 33.57 -5.59
C LEU A 48 -26.41 34.68 -6.57
N LYS A 49 -26.40 34.36 -7.88
CA LYS A 49 -26.73 35.33 -8.95
C LYS A 49 -25.93 36.63 -8.84
N LYS A 50 -24.66 36.53 -8.47
CA LYS A 50 -23.77 37.64 -8.16
C LYS A 50 -22.46 37.51 -8.92
N ASN A 51 -21.79 38.65 -9.15
CA ASN A 51 -20.46 38.64 -9.81
C ASN A 51 -19.46 37.85 -8.98
N PRO A 52 -18.71 36.88 -9.57
CA PRO A 52 -17.72 36.11 -8.84
C PRO A 52 -16.63 36.93 -8.13
N MET A 53 -16.25 38.07 -8.67
CA MET A 53 -15.28 38.96 -8.04
C MET A 53 -15.82 39.52 -6.71
N LEU A 54 -17.07 39.94 -6.69
CA LEU A 54 -17.75 40.44 -5.47
C LEU A 54 -17.91 39.33 -4.42
N ILE A 55 -18.23 38.11 -4.86
CA ILE A 55 -18.32 36.95 -3.96
C ILE A 55 -16.94 36.65 -3.36
N ALA A 56 -15.86 36.69 -4.17
CA ALA A 56 -14.51 36.51 -3.70
C ALA A 56 -14.11 37.56 -2.66
N GLU A 57 -14.44 38.80 -2.87
CA GLU A 57 -14.19 39.91 -1.92
C GLU A 57 -14.95 39.69 -0.59
N GLU A 58 -16.19 39.24 -0.63
CA GLU A 58 -16.98 38.94 0.57
C GLU A 58 -16.38 37.75 1.33
N ILE A 59 -15.97 36.66 0.66
CA ILE A 59 -15.32 35.53 1.31
C ILE A 59 -14.01 35.98 1.96
N VAL A 60 -13.16 36.68 1.22
CA VAL A 60 -11.84 37.16 1.71
C VAL A 60 -12.01 38.10 2.91
N SER A 61 -13.03 38.96 2.93
CA SER A 61 -13.29 39.86 4.06
C SER A 61 -13.59 39.14 5.39
N LYS A 62 -13.93 37.85 5.35
CA LYS A 62 -14.24 37.03 6.52
C LYS A 62 -13.08 36.13 6.93
N ILE A 63 -11.99 36.08 6.15
CA ILE A 63 -10.81 35.28 6.45
C ILE A 63 -9.79 36.14 7.20
N ASP A 64 -9.53 35.76 8.44
CA ASP A 64 -8.47 36.37 9.28
C ASP A 64 -7.67 35.23 9.93
N ASN A 65 -6.49 34.93 9.38
CA ASN A 65 -5.64 33.86 9.89
C ASN A 65 -4.16 34.20 9.70
N SER A 66 -3.41 34.20 10.79
CA SER A 66 -1.97 34.52 10.83
C SER A 66 -1.09 33.60 10.00
N SER A 67 -1.57 32.40 9.67
CA SER A 67 -0.90 31.46 8.77
C SER A 67 -0.91 31.93 7.31
N ILE A 68 -1.72 32.95 6.98
CA ILE A 68 -1.84 33.51 5.64
C ILE A 68 -1.12 34.87 5.62
N LYS A 69 -0.13 35.02 4.76
CA LYS A 69 0.61 36.26 4.57
C LYS A 69 -0.16 37.29 3.76
N ASN A 70 -0.82 36.81 2.69
CA ASN A 70 -1.54 37.63 1.74
C ASN A 70 -2.62 36.82 1.03
N ILE A 71 -3.70 37.48 0.60
CA ILE A 71 -4.75 36.91 -0.22
C ILE A 71 -4.95 37.83 -1.42
N GLU A 72 -4.91 37.29 -2.62
CA GLU A 72 -5.13 38.02 -3.86
C GLU A 72 -6.33 37.45 -4.61
N ILE A 73 -7.20 38.34 -5.07
CA ILE A 73 -8.32 37.99 -5.93
C ILE A 73 -7.93 38.28 -7.38
N LYS A 74 -8.01 37.26 -8.24
CA LYS A 74 -7.73 37.39 -9.69
C LYS A 74 -8.94 37.03 -10.51
N ALA A 75 -9.17 37.81 -11.57
CA ALA A 75 -10.25 37.57 -12.50
C ALA A 75 -10.16 36.12 -13.09
N PRO A 76 -11.31 35.44 -13.26
CA PRO A 76 -12.69 35.92 -13.06
C PRO A 76 -13.27 35.70 -11.64
N GLY A 77 -12.48 35.41 -10.63
CA GLY A 77 -12.94 35.18 -9.24
C GLY A 77 -12.13 34.10 -8.52
N PHE A 78 -10.86 33.90 -8.93
CA PHE A 78 -9.94 33.06 -8.17
C PHE A 78 -9.49 33.77 -6.89
N ILE A 79 -9.44 33.01 -5.80
CA ILE A 79 -8.86 33.48 -4.53
C ILE A 79 -7.54 32.75 -4.34
N ASN A 80 -6.45 33.47 -4.33
CA ASN A 80 -5.08 32.99 -4.23
C ASN A 80 -4.50 33.30 -2.86
N PHE A 81 -3.94 32.30 -2.19
CA PHE A 81 -3.40 32.38 -0.84
C PHE A 81 -1.86 32.28 -0.86
N PHE A 82 -1.21 33.17 -0.15
CA PHE A 82 0.22 33.16 0.10
C PHE A 82 0.45 32.81 1.57
N VAL A 83 1.23 31.77 1.82
CA VAL A 83 1.48 31.23 3.16
C VAL A 83 2.49 32.12 3.91
N SER A 84 2.29 32.31 5.23
CA SER A 84 3.21 33.05 6.04
C SER A 84 4.50 32.26 6.31
N LYS A 85 5.63 32.97 6.52
CA LYS A 85 6.88 32.33 6.90
C LYS A 85 6.77 31.65 8.27
N ASP A 86 6.04 32.25 9.19
CA ASP A 86 5.86 31.70 10.54
C ASP A 86 5.16 30.36 10.50
N TYR A 87 4.10 30.21 9.69
CA TYR A 87 3.47 28.92 9.46
C TYR A 87 4.45 27.86 8.91
N LEU A 88 5.34 28.24 7.99
CA LEU A 88 6.35 27.32 7.46
C LEU A 88 7.35 26.89 8.56
N LEU A 89 7.79 27.82 9.40
CA LEU A 89 8.66 27.53 10.53
C LEU A 89 7.98 26.64 11.58
N GLU A 90 6.73 26.90 11.91
CA GLU A 90 5.94 26.07 12.81
C GLU A 90 5.80 24.63 12.26
N ASN A 91 5.58 24.47 10.96
CA ASN A 91 5.53 23.13 10.34
C ASN A 91 6.90 22.43 10.39
N ILE A 92 8.01 23.14 10.21
CA ILE A 92 9.35 22.55 10.38
C ILE A 92 9.54 22.06 11.82
N ASN A 93 9.18 22.86 12.81
CA ASN A 93 9.24 22.47 14.21
C ASN A 93 8.37 21.24 14.48
N LYS A 94 7.15 21.20 13.92
CA LYS A 94 6.27 20.03 14.02
C LYS A 94 6.90 18.77 13.42
N VAL A 95 7.56 18.86 12.25
CA VAL A 95 8.30 17.75 11.66
C VAL A 95 9.41 17.25 12.61
N LEU A 96 10.17 18.19 13.19
CA LEU A 96 11.26 17.87 14.12
C LEU A 96 10.76 17.20 15.41
N ASP A 97 9.60 17.62 15.91
CA ASP A 97 8.99 17.08 17.14
C ASP A 97 8.35 15.70 16.90
N GLU A 98 7.59 15.55 15.83
CA GLU A 98 6.88 14.30 15.49
C GLU A 98 7.80 13.24 14.91
N LYS A 99 8.92 13.63 14.32
CA LYS A 99 9.93 12.75 13.72
C LYS A 99 9.29 11.74 12.76
N GLU A 100 9.49 10.45 13.02
CA GLU A 100 8.97 9.35 12.20
C GLU A 100 7.43 9.27 12.20
N ARG A 101 6.77 9.93 13.16
CA ARG A 101 5.31 9.99 13.24
C ARG A 101 4.70 11.11 12.41
N TYR A 102 5.53 12.02 11.86
CA TYR A 102 5.01 13.11 11.04
C TYR A 102 4.23 12.59 9.83
N GLY A 103 3.00 13.12 9.68
CA GLY A 103 2.07 12.69 8.65
C GLY A 103 1.18 11.50 9.04
N SER A 104 1.34 10.93 10.25
CA SER A 104 0.41 9.94 10.77
C SER A 104 -0.98 10.53 10.99
N SER A 105 -1.98 9.66 11.02
CA SER A 105 -3.35 10.03 11.33
C SER A 105 -4.03 8.94 12.18
N ASN A 106 -5.21 9.23 12.68
CA ASN A 106 -6.04 8.26 13.39
C ASN A 106 -7.38 8.00 12.68
N ILE A 107 -7.39 8.11 11.35
CA ILE A 107 -8.62 7.89 10.57
C ILE A 107 -9.14 6.45 10.70
N GLY A 108 -8.22 5.49 10.92
CA GLY A 108 -8.54 4.09 11.12
C GLY A 108 -9.20 3.79 12.47
N ASN A 109 -9.01 4.66 13.47
CA ASN A 109 -9.62 4.56 14.80
C ASN A 109 -9.57 3.15 15.43
N GLY A 110 -8.47 2.43 15.20
CA GLY A 110 -8.29 1.06 15.70
C GLY A 110 -9.13 -0.01 14.99
N GLN A 111 -9.76 0.31 13.85
CA GLN A 111 -10.49 -0.68 13.05
C GLN A 111 -9.56 -1.81 12.65
N LYS A 112 -9.98 -3.05 12.90
CA LYS A 112 -9.22 -4.25 12.53
C LYS A 112 -9.31 -4.52 11.04
N ILE A 113 -8.15 -4.72 10.42
CA ILE A 113 -7.99 -5.02 9.00
C ILE A 113 -7.08 -6.24 8.88
N ASN A 114 -7.49 -7.22 8.08
CA ASN A 114 -6.62 -8.32 7.67
C ASN A 114 -6.22 -8.11 6.21
N ILE A 115 -4.91 -8.17 5.92
CA ILE A 115 -4.37 -8.02 4.57
C ILE A 115 -3.59 -9.29 4.24
N GLU A 116 -4.12 -10.06 3.30
CA GLU A 116 -3.43 -11.21 2.73
C GLU A 116 -2.61 -10.78 1.52
N PHE A 117 -1.33 -11.16 1.47
CA PHE A 117 -0.47 -10.89 0.35
C PHE A 117 0.67 -11.92 0.21
N VAL A 118 1.27 -11.96 -0.97
CA VAL A 118 2.17 -13.01 -1.46
C VAL A 118 1.43 -14.33 -1.68
N SER A 119 1.08 -15.07 -0.64
CA SER A 119 0.32 -16.33 -0.62
C SER A 119 0.66 -17.27 -1.79
N ALA A 120 1.97 -17.44 -2.06
CA ALA A 120 2.47 -18.30 -3.11
C ALA A 120 2.32 -19.77 -2.71
N ASN A 121 1.90 -20.62 -3.66
CA ASN A 121 1.86 -22.07 -3.42
C ASN A 121 3.26 -22.62 -3.19
N PRO A 122 3.46 -23.55 -2.24
CA PRO A 122 4.76 -24.10 -1.89
C PRO A 122 5.23 -25.17 -2.90
N THR A 123 5.37 -24.79 -4.17
CA THR A 123 5.74 -25.67 -5.28
C THR A 123 7.02 -25.23 -6.00
N GLY A 124 7.67 -24.19 -5.50
CA GLY A 124 8.92 -23.64 -6.00
C GLY A 124 9.35 -22.42 -5.22
N ILE A 125 10.51 -21.87 -5.57
CA ILE A 125 11.05 -20.64 -4.96
C ILE A 125 10.23 -19.41 -5.37
N LEU A 126 10.27 -18.36 -4.53
CA LEU A 126 9.62 -17.08 -4.83
C LEU A 126 10.28 -16.43 -6.06
N HIS A 127 9.49 -15.78 -6.88
CA HIS A 127 9.94 -15.05 -8.06
C HIS A 127 9.56 -13.58 -8.00
N LEU A 128 10.07 -12.78 -8.93
CA LEU A 128 9.88 -11.33 -8.97
C LEU A 128 8.39 -10.91 -8.90
N GLY A 129 7.47 -11.72 -9.44
CA GLY A 129 6.04 -11.45 -9.35
C GLY A 129 5.52 -11.52 -7.92
N ASN A 130 6.01 -12.49 -7.11
CA ASN A 130 5.67 -12.60 -5.70
C ASN A 130 6.28 -11.44 -4.90
N ALA A 131 7.54 -11.07 -5.15
CA ALA A 131 8.21 -9.94 -4.52
C ALA A 131 7.44 -8.62 -4.76
N ARG A 132 6.96 -8.38 -5.98
CA ARG A 132 6.10 -7.21 -6.25
C ARG A 132 4.83 -7.20 -5.41
N GLY A 133 4.18 -8.36 -5.26
CA GLY A 133 3.00 -8.52 -4.39
C GLY A 133 3.35 -8.26 -2.93
N GLY A 134 4.51 -8.73 -2.48
CA GLY A 134 5.06 -8.50 -1.14
C GLY A 134 5.27 -7.02 -0.86
N ALA A 135 6.01 -6.31 -1.72
CA ALA A 135 6.27 -4.88 -1.58
C ALA A 135 4.98 -4.06 -1.52
N TYR A 136 4.00 -4.40 -2.37
CA TYR A 136 2.72 -3.70 -2.37
C TYR A 136 1.93 -3.96 -1.09
N GLY A 137 1.81 -5.23 -0.68
CA GLY A 137 1.04 -5.62 0.51
C GLY A 137 1.65 -5.07 1.80
N ASP A 138 2.96 -5.17 1.98
CA ASP A 138 3.67 -4.63 3.14
C ASP A 138 3.57 -3.09 3.19
N SER A 139 3.76 -2.40 2.06
CA SER A 139 3.60 -0.95 2.00
C SER A 139 2.18 -0.53 2.39
N LEU A 140 1.15 -1.22 1.89
CA LEU A 140 -0.24 -0.96 2.26
C LEU A 140 -0.47 -1.18 3.75
N ALA A 141 0.02 -2.30 4.30
CA ALA A 141 -0.11 -2.61 5.71
C ALA A 141 0.54 -1.54 6.61
N ARG A 142 1.75 -1.08 6.25
CA ARG A 142 2.46 0.00 6.97
C ARG A 142 1.70 1.32 6.90
N ILE A 143 1.21 1.71 5.72
CA ILE A 143 0.43 2.96 5.54
C ILE A 143 -0.84 2.89 6.38
N MET A 144 -1.57 1.79 6.37
CA MET A 144 -2.79 1.65 7.16
C MET A 144 -2.50 1.69 8.66
N LYS A 145 -1.44 1.00 9.14
CA LYS A 145 -0.99 1.12 10.55
C LYS A 145 -0.66 2.57 10.91
N PHE A 146 0.03 3.26 10.02
CA PHE A 146 0.39 4.68 10.21
C PHE A 146 -0.83 5.60 10.24
N CYS A 147 -1.93 5.18 9.62
CA CYS A 147 -3.23 5.85 9.65
C CYS A 147 -4.14 5.41 10.79
N GLY A 148 -3.65 4.61 11.75
CA GLY A 148 -4.38 4.24 12.97
C GLY A 148 -5.30 3.03 12.84
N PHE A 149 -5.13 2.19 11.80
CA PHE A 149 -5.78 0.89 11.73
C PHE A 149 -5.00 -0.17 12.52
N ASP A 150 -5.71 -1.17 13.07
CA ASP A 150 -5.14 -2.38 13.65
C ASP A 150 -5.01 -3.43 12.54
N VAL A 151 -3.81 -3.52 11.94
CA VAL A 151 -3.57 -4.32 10.74
C VAL A 151 -2.83 -5.61 11.08
N THR A 152 -3.42 -6.73 10.68
CA THR A 152 -2.78 -8.04 10.63
C THR A 152 -2.36 -8.34 9.19
N SER A 153 -1.10 -8.73 8.99
CA SER A 153 -0.62 -9.25 7.71
C SER A 153 -0.72 -10.77 7.72
N GLU A 154 -1.28 -11.35 6.66
CA GLU A 154 -1.53 -12.78 6.54
C GLU A 154 -0.86 -13.35 5.29
N TYR A 155 -0.30 -14.54 5.45
CA TYR A 155 0.17 -15.39 4.36
C TYR A 155 -0.62 -16.70 4.40
N TYR A 156 -1.34 -17.03 3.33
CA TYR A 156 -2.07 -18.28 3.21
C TYR A 156 -1.19 -19.37 2.59
N ILE A 157 -0.98 -20.45 3.33
CA ILE A 157 -0.24 -21.64 2.85
C ILE A 157 -1.23 -22.60 2.24
N ASN A 158 -1.22 -22.74 0.92
CA ASN A 158 -2.04 -23.72 0.21
C ASN A 158 -1.26 -25.04 0.04
N ASP A 159 -1.40 -25.92 1.02
CA ASP A 159 -0.70 -27.21 1.12
C ASP A 159 -1.51 -28.42 0.59
N LEU A 160 -2.57 -28.15 -0.17
CA LEU A 160 -3.48 -29.18 -0.69
C LEU A 160 -3.65 -29.11 -2.22
N GLY A 161 -4.30 -30.14 -2.78
CA GLY A 161 -4.71 -30.15 -4.18
C GLY A 161 -3.68 -30.74 -5.15
N SER A 162 -3.98 -30.58 -6.45
CA SER A 162 -3.21 -31.20 -7.55
C SER A 162 -1.76 -30.70 -7.62
N GLN A 163 -1.50 -29.47 -7.26
CA GLN A 163 -0.14 -28.90 -7.27
C GLN A 163 0.77 -29.59 -6.26
N ILE A 164 0.29 -29.83 -5.06
CA ILE A 164 1.05 -30.56 -4.03
C ILE A 164 1.23 -32.04 -4.42
N THR A 165 0.22 -32.63 -5.04
CA THR A 165 0.33 -33.98 -5.62
C THR A 165 1.44 -34.03 -6.68
N ASN A 166 1.46 -33.09 -7.62
CA ASN A 166 2.49 -33.00 -8.64
C ASN A 166 3.89 -32.74 -8.06
N LEU A 167 3.99 -31.93 -6.99
CA LEU A 167 5.24 -31.73 -6.26
C LEU A 167 5.77 -33.06 -5.71
N GLY A 168 4.95 -33.82 -4.98
CA GLY A 168 5.34 -35.13 -4.45
C GLY A 168 5.76 -36.10 -5.54
N LEU A 169 5.01 -36.20 -6.62
CA LEU A 169 5.33 -37.05 -7.78
C LEU A 169 6.64 -36.62 -8.44
N SER A 170 6.92 -35.34 -8.56
CA SER A 170 8.17 -34.80 -9.11
C SER A 170 9.37 -35.16 -8.26
N ILE A 171 9.25 -35.07 -6.93
CA ILE A 171 10.30 -35.48 -6.00
C ILE A 171 10.57 -36.99 -6.11
N ILE A 172 9.51 -37.82 -6.17
CA ILE A 172 9.61 -39.27 -6.36
C ILE A 172 10.36 -39.57 -7.66
N ALA A 173 10.01 -38.91 -8.76
CA ALA A 173 10.64 -39.14 -10.05
C ALA A 173 12.16 -38.83 -9.98
N ARG A 174 12.55 -37.69 -9.44
CA ARG A 174 13.93 -37.29 -9.26
C ARG A 174 14.70 -38.20 -8.30
N TYR A 175 14.06 -38.64 -7.22
CA TYR A 175 14.69 -39.57 -6.28
C TYR A 175 14.97 -40.94 -6.92
N LYS A 176 14.01 -41.47 -7.73
CA LYS A 176 14.21 -42.70 -8.51
C LYS A 176 15.37 -42.55 -9.51
N GLU A 177 15.43 -41.42 -10.24
CA GLU A 177 16.55 -41.13 -11.17
C GLU A 177 17.90 -41.20 -10.46
N ILE A 178 18.03 -40.58 -9.28
CA ILE A 178 19.25 -40.58 -8.47
C ILE A 178 19.59 -41.97 -7.98
N CYS A 179 18.59 -42.81 -7.67
CA CYS A 179 18.77 -44.21 -7.32
C CYS A 179 19.09 -45.12 -8.52
N GLY A 180 19.19 -44.58 -9.74
CA GLY A 180 19.46 -45.37 -10.96
C GLY A 180 18.28 -46.19 -11.47
N LEU A 181 17.06 -45.86 -11.08
CA LEU A 181 15.83 -46.55 -11.47
C LEU A 181 15.10 -45.79 -12.60
N PRO A 182 14.37 -46.49 -13.47
CA PRO A 182 13.48 -45.86 -14.44
C PRO A 182 12.48 -44.97 -13.75
N SER A 183 12.34 -43.73 -14.25
CA SER A 183 11.35 -42.80 -13.73
C SER A 183 10.75 -41.96 -14.85
N GLU A 184 9.55 -41.47 -14.63
CA GLU A 184 8.85 -40.56 -15.54
C GLU A 184 8.30 -39.40 -14.73
N MET A 185 8.60 -38.18 -15.21
CA MET A 185 8.06 -36.96 -14.62
C MET A 185 6.55 -36.85 -14.91
N PRO A 186 5.73 -36.42 -13.94
CA PRO A 186 4.31 -36.21 -14.22
C PRO A 186 4.11 -35.10 -15.25
N GLU A 187 3.01 -35.16 -16.00
CA GLU A 187 2.68 -34.21 -17.09
C GLU A 187 2.79 -32.76 -16.63
N ASN A 188 2.29 -32.44 -15.41
CA ASN A 188 2.38 -31.14 -14.79
C ASN A 188 3.42 -31.09 -13.67
N GLY A 189 4.58 -31.76 -13.90
CA GLY A 189 5.66 -31.86 -12.92
C GLY A 189 6.49 -30.58 -12.79
N TYR A 190 7.20 -30.51 -11.68
CA TYR A 190 8.12 -29.42 -11.37
C TYR A 190 9.56 -29.82 -11.68
N TYR A 191 10.23 -29.01 -12.50
CA TYR A 191 11.58 -29.31 -13.03
C TYR A 191 12.67 -28.44 -12.40
N GLY A 192 12.32 -27.63 -11.42
CA GLY A 192 13.24 -26.69 -10.78
C GLY A 192 14.42 -27.39 -10.08
N LYS A 193 15.50 -26.64 -9.91
CA LYS A 193 16.71 -27.15 -9.25
C LYS A 193 16.44 -27.52 -7.79
N GLU A 194 15.51 -26.84 -7.15
CA GLU A 194 15.05 -27.10 -5.79
C GLU A 194 14.49 -28.50 -5.64
N ILE A 195 13.74 -29.02 -6.62
CA ILE A 195 13.18 -30.39 -6.59
C ILE A 195 14.33 -31.42 -6.65
N ILE A 196 15.32 -31.16 -7.50
CA ILE A 196 16.52 -32.01 -7.61
C ILE A 196 17.29 -31.99 -6.28
N ALA A 197 17.43 -30.81 -5.66
CA ALA A 197 18.12 -30.67 -4.39
C ALA A 197 17.44 -31.45 -3.25
N ILE A 198 16.10 -31.41 -3.17
CA ILE A 198 15.34 -32.19 -2.20
C ILE A 198 15.56 -33.69 -2.42
N ALA A 199 15.45 -34.17 -3.66
CA ALA A 199 15.67 -35.57 -3.98
C ALA A 199 17.12 -36.01 -3.69
N GLN A 200 18.12 -35.16 -3.96
CA GLN A 200 19.51 -35.42 -3.66
C GLN A 200 19.75 -35.50 -2.15
N LYS A 201 19.19 -34.57 -1.37
CA LYS A 201 19.27 -34.57 0.10
C LYS A 201 18.74 -35.88 0.67
N LEU A 202 17.58 -36.33 0.18
CA LEU A 202 16.98 -37.61 0.58
C LEU A 202 17.93 -38.78 0.28
N TYR A 203 18.52 -38.81 -0.92
CA TYR A 203 19.46 -39.87 -1.29
C TYR A 203 20.72 -39.86 -0.45
N ASP A 204 21.26 -38.67 -0.14
CA ASP A 204 22.48 -38.56 0.66
C ASP A 204 22.27 -39.07 2.09
N GLU A 205 21.09 -38.81 2.67
CA GLU A 205 20.73 -39.20 4.04
C GLU A 205 20.23 -40.64 4.14
N HIS A 206 19.47 -41.13 3.14
CA HIS A 206 18.69 -42.36 3.24
C HIS A 206 18.98 -43.38 2.14
N LYS A 207 19.83 -43.04 1.14
CA LYS A 207 20.15 -43.88 -0.04
C LYS A 207 18.84 -44.28 -0.78
N ASP A 208 18.55 -45.56 -0.90
CA ASP A 208 17.41 -46.14 -1.59
C ASP A 208 16.29 -46.57 -0.62
N THR A 209 16.46 -46.37 0.68
CA THR A 209 15.54 -46.90 1.71
C THR A 209 14.18 -46.25 1.71
N TYR A 210 14.00 -45.09 1.03
CA TYR A 210 12.73 -44.37 0.98
C TYR A 210 11.96 -44.61 -0.34
N LEU A 211 12.41 -45.55 -1.17
CA LEU A 211 11.68 -45.93 -2.39
C LEU A 211 10.31 -46.55 -2.08
N ASP A 212 10.13 -47.15 -0.90
CA ASP A 212 8.87 -47.73 -0.45
C ASP A 212 7.92 -46.75 0.25
N LYS A 213 8.34 -45.49 0.41
CA LYS A 213 7.45 -44.48 0.99
C LYS A 213 6.33 -44.12 0.03
N ASP A 214 5.15 -43.84 0.59
CA ASP A 214 3.98 -43.42 -0.17
C ASP A 214 4.07 -41.98 -0.67
N LEU A 215 3.15 -41.61 -1.54
CA LEU A 215 3.06 -40.27 -2.11
C LEU A 215 2.85 -39.20 -1.03
N ASP A 216 2.09 -39.49 0.02
CA ASP A 216 1.78 -38.51 1.06
C ASP A 216 3.00 -38.13 1.86
N TYR A 217 3.95 -39.04 2.05
CA TYR A 217 5.24 -38.72 2.61
C TYR A 217 5.99 -37.67 1.78
N PHE A 218 6.09 -37.87 0.46
CA PHE A 218 6.80 -36.94 -0.42
C PHE A 218 6.07 -35.60 -0.60
N LYS A 219 4.75 -35.61 -0.57
CA LYS A 219 3.93 -34.39 -0.55
C LYS A 219 4.26 -33.54 0.68
N LYS A 220 4.21 -34.16 1.86
CA LYS A 220 4.50 -33.50 3.13
C LYS A 220 5.92 -32.95 3.16
N LEU A 221 6.91 -33.80 2.83
CA LEU A 221 8.31 -33.39 2.78
C LEU A 221 8.54 -32.21 1.83
N GLY A 222 8.05 -32.33 0.59
CA GLY A 222 8.18 -31.26 -0.41
C GLY A 222 7.56 -29.95 0.03
N THR A 223 6.37 -30.01 0.64
CA THR A 223 5.68 -28.82 1.16
C THR A 223 6.47 -28.19 2.30
N GLU A 224 6.95 -28.95 3.28
CA GLU A 224 7.73 -28.46 4.41
C GLU A 224 9.04 -27.78 3.96
N GLU A 225 9.79 -28.39 3.04
CA GLU A 225 11.02 -27.82 2.47
C GLU A 225 10.72 -26.52 1.70
N MET A 226 9.69 -26.48 0.85
CA MET A 226 9.35 -25.28 0.08
C MET A 226 8.83 -24.15 0.96
N VAL A 227 8.00 -24.46 1.96
CA VAL A 227 7.53 -23.46 2.95
C VAL A 227 8.73 -22.90 3.72
N GLY A 228 9.69 -23.73 4.11
CA GLY A 228 10.92 -23.29 4.76
C GLY A 228 11.68 -22.26 3.91
N HIS A 229 11.90 -22.55 2.63
CA HIS A 229 12.54 -21.61 1.69
C HIS A 229 11.76 -20.30 1.54
N ILE A 230 10.43 -20.37 1.39
CA ILE A 230 9.57 -19.19 1.29
C ILE A 230 9.71 -18.29 2.53
N PHE A 231 9.71 -18.88 3.72
CA PHE A 231 9.85 -18.09 4.95
C PHE A 231 11.23 -17.47 5.10
N ASP A 232 12.29 -18.17 4.66
CA ASP A 232 13.64 -17.62 4.70
C ASP A 232 13.78 -16.45 3.71
N ASP A 233 13.29 -16.59 2.47
CA ASP A 233 13.24 -15.52 1.48
C ASP A 233 12.46 -14.30 2.01
N LEU A 234 11.29 -14.51 2.66
CA LEU A 234 10.47 -13.43 3.19
C LEU A 234 11.08 -12.72 4.42
N LYS A 235 12.01 -13.35 5.14
CA LYS A 235 12.75 -12.69 6.23
C LYS A 235 13.84 -11.77 5.72
N GLU A 236 14.46 -12.13 4.58
CA GLU A 236 15.49 -11.33 3.95
C GLU A 236 14.90 -10.15 3.14
N TYR A 237 13.67 -10.28 2.70
CA TYR A 237 12.92 -9.29 1.91
C TYR A 237 12.31 -8.19 2.78
#